data_cb7260ec839f5eb018f4e8fcddcbae2d
#
_entry.id   cb7260ec839f5eb018f4e8fcddcbae2d
#
_cell.length_a   1.000
_cell.length_b   1.000
_cell.length_c   1.000
_cell.angle_alpha   90.00
_cell.angle_beta   90.00
_cell.angle_gamma   90.00
#
_symmetry.space_group_name_H-M   'P 1'
#
loop_
_entity.id
_entity.type
_entity.pdbx_description
1 polymer ?
#
loop_
_entity_poly.entity_id
_entity_poly.type
_entity_poly.pdbx_seq_one_letter_code
_entity_poly.pdbx_strand_id
1 'polypeptide(L)'
;DGVYLVRPNDVDAYLEEFKPIQLREKRTVKVNDGYSAINMGESKGLTYDRVLIYPTGTMKNWMKDHSKKLQPKTRSQFYVAITRARYSVGIVFDYDEKTNIEGVEKYQ
;
A
#
# COMPACT_ATOMS: atom_id res chain seq x y z
N ASP A 1 -14.60 4.81 1.60
CA ASP A 1 -13.23 5.26 1.39
C ASP A 1 -12.44 5.19 2.69
N GLY A 2 -11.13 5.05 2.60
CA GLY A 2 -10.28 4.89 3.77
C GLY A 2 -9.05 4.06 3.45
N VAL A 3 -8.52 3.38 4.44
CA VAL A 3 -7.33 2.54 4.29
C VAL A 3 -7.74 1.08 4.46
N TYR A 4 -7.33 0.25 3.52
CA TYR A 4 -7.72 -1.17 3.48
C TYR A 4 -6.51 -2.06 3.34
N LEU A 5 -6.52 -3.19 4.06
CA LEU A 5 -5.56 -4.26 3.82
C LEU A 5 -6.12 -5.17 2.73
N VAL A 6 -5.30 -5.48 1.75
CA VAL A 6 -5.68 -6.32 0.61
C VAL A 6 -4.76 -7.53 0.58
N ARG A 7 -5.33 -8.73 0.72
CA ARG A 7 -4.51 -9.94 0.66
C ARG A 7 -3.93 -10.13 -0.74
N PRO A 8 -2.74 -10.73 -0.85
CA PRO A 8 -2.13 -10.97 -2.19
C PRO A 8 -3.07 -11.67 -3.16
N ASN A 9 -3.87 -12.60 -2.70
CA ASN A 9 -4.82 -13.33 -3.56
C ASN A 9 -5.99 -12.46 -4.02
N ASP A 10 -6.24 -11.33 -3.37
CA ASP A 10 -7.35 -10.44 -3.70
C ASP A 10 -6.91 -9.21 -4.50
N VAL A 11 -5.62 -9.10 -4.80
CA VAL A 11 -5.07 -7.92 -5.50
C VAL A 11 -5.72 -7.71 -6.86
N ASP A 12 -5.87 -8.78 -7.65
CA ASP A 12 -6.44 -8.65 -8.99
C ASP A 12 -7.89 -8.16 -8.92
N ALA A 13 -8.68 -8.68 -7.98
CA ALA A 13 -10.06 -8.24 -7.79
C ALA A 13 -10.13 -6.78 -7.35
N TYR A 14 -9.23 -6.37 -6.45
CA TYR A 14 -9.17 -5.00 -5.96
C TYR A 14 -8.80 -4.03 -7.10
N LEU A 15 -7.84 -4.41 -7.93
CA LEU A 15 -7.41 -3.60 -9.08
C LEU A 15 -8.55 -3.44 -10.09
N GLU A 16 -9.30 -4.49 -10.34
CA GLU A 16 -10.42 -4.43 -11.29
C GLU A 16 -11.56 -3.57 -10.75
N GLU A 17 -11.85 -3.68 -9.46
CA GLU A 17 -12.95 -2.95 -8.85
C GLU A 17 -12.66 -1.45 -8.72
N PHE A 18 -11.48 -1.09 -8.24
CA PHE A 18 -11.15 0.28 -7.89
C PHE A 18 -10.18 0.97 -8.84
N LYS A 19 -9.45 0.21 -9.64
CA LYS A 19 -8.48 0.72 -10.63
C LYS A 19 -7.49 1.73 -10.04
N PRO A 20 -6.86 1.40 -8.90
CA PRO A 20 -5.89 2.29 -8.29
C PRO A 20 -4.58 2.29 -9.09
N ILE A 21 -3.75 3.32 -8.86
CA ILE A 21 -2.36 3.25 -9.29
C ILE A 21 -1.60 2.38 -8.30
N GLN A 22 -0.68 1.56 -8.78
CA GLN A 22 0.15 0.71 -7.94
C GLN A 22 1.42 1.43 -7.55
N LEU A 23 1.71 1.50 -6.25
CA LEU A 23 2.92 2.14 -5.71
C LEU A 23 3.82 1.07 -5.11
N ARG A 24 5.09 1.09 -5.50
CA ARG A 24 6.12 0.14 -5.07
C ARG A 24 7.40 0.87 -4.72
N GLU A 25 8.28 0.22 -3.97
CA GLU A 25 9.56 0.83 -3.60
C GLU A 25 10.46 1.04 -4.81
N LYS A 26 10.55 0.02 -5.69
CA LYS A 26 11.42 0.05 -6.84
C LYS A 26 10.90 -0.89 -7.93
N ARG A 27 11.45 -0.73 -9.14
CA ARG A 27 10.97 -1.45 -10.34
C ARG A 27 11.04 -2.97 -10.23
N THR A 28 11.92 -3.50 -9.38
CA THR A 28 12.05 -4.95 -9.21
C THR A 28 10.94 -5.57 -8.36
N VAL A 29 10.16 -4.75 -7.65
CA VAL A 29 9.00 -5.24 -6.90
C VAL A 29 7.91 -5.65 -7.88
N LYS A 30 7.46 -6.89 -7.78
CA LYS A 30 6.46 -7.42 -8.70
C LYS A 30 5.09 -6.85 -8.42
N VAL A 31 4.44 -6.34 -9.47
CA VAL A 31 3.08 -5.80 -9.42
C VAL A 31 2.29 -6.44 -10.56
N ASN A 32 1.01 -6.03 -10.71
CA ASN A 32 0.20 -6.50 -11.82
C ASN A 32 0.49 -5.64 -13.07
N ASP A 33 1.08 -6.25 -14.10
CA ASP A 33 1.51 -5.55 -15.30
C ASP A 33 0.36 -4.97 -16.14
N GLY A 34 -0.87 -5.42 -15.90
CA GLY A 34 -2.05 -4.91 -16.60
C GLY A 34 -2.53 -3.56 -16.12
N TYR A 35 -1.91 -2.99 -15.09
CA TYR A 35 -2.32 -1.73 -14.48
C TYR A 35 -1.10 -0.84 -14.28
N SER A 36 -1.34 0.47 -14.25
CA SER A 36 -0.25 1.45 -14.09
C SER A 36 0.44 1.29 -12.74
N ALA A 37 1.76 1.44 -12.75
CA ALA A 37 2.58 1.36 -11.54
C ALA A 37 3.65 2.45 -11.57
N ILE A 38 4.02 2.93 -10.38
CA ILE A 38 5.05 3.94 -10.22
C ILE A 38 5.79 3.69 -8.91
N ASN A 39 7.04 4.06 -8.83
CA ASN A 39 7.81 3.93 -7.60
C ASN A 39 7.33 4.98 -6.57
N MET A 40 7.28 4.59 -5.29
CA MET A 40 6.81 5.49 -4.23
C MET A 40 7.55 6.82 -4.23
N GLY A 41 8.88 6.80 -4.40
CA GLY A 41 9.68 8.01 -4.43
C GLY A 41 9.34 8.94 -5.58
N GLU A 42 8.86 8.39 -6.70
CA GLU A 42 8.47 9.17 -7.86
C GLU A 42 7.06 9.75 -7.75
N SER A 43 6.28 9.28 -6.79
CA SER A 43 4.90 9.74 -6.61
C SER A 43 4.80 11.07 -5.87
N LYS A 44 5.90 11.57 -5.33
CA LYS A 44 5.93 12.82 -4.59
C LYS A 44 5.44 13.97 -5.47
N GLY A 45 4.51 14.75 -4.94
CA GLY A 45 3.93 15.86 -5.68
C GLY A 45 2.77 15.51 -6.60
N LEU A 46 2.48 14.20 -6.74
CA LEU A 46 1.36 13.72 -7.55
C LEU A 46 0.19 13.36 -6.65
N THR A 47 -1.01 13.36 -7.21
CA THR A 47 -2.21 12.97 -6.48
C THR A 47 -3.03 12.03 -7.35
N TYR A 48 -3.56 10.98 -6.74
CA TYR A 48 -4.39 10.00 -7.41
C TYR A 48 -5.68 9.81 -6.64
N ASP A 49 -6.71 9.32 -7.31
CA ASP A 49 -7.97 9.04 -6.62
C ASP A 49 -7.81 7.87 -5.66
N ARG A 50 -7.15 6.81 -6.10
CA ARG A 50 -6.95 5.60 -5.30
C ARG A 50 -5.55 5.05 -5.56
N VAL A 51 -4.92 4.53 -4.51
CA VAL A 51 -3.60 3.90 -4.64
C VAL A 51 -3.62 2.50 -4.03
N LEU A 52 -2.80 1.62 -4.56
CA LEU A 52 -2.53 0.30 -3.98
C LEU A 52 -1.04 0.22 -3.72
N ILE A 53 -0.67 0.11 -2.45
CA ILE A 53 0.73 0.12 -2.02
C ILE A 53 1.22 -1.32 -1.84
N TYR A 54 2.40 -1.58 -2.39
CA TYR A 54 3.13 -2.84 -2.16
C TYR A 54 4.23 -2.54 -1.13
N PRO A 55 3.96 -2.76 0.16
CA PRO A 55 4.92 -2.37 1.20
C PRO A 55 6.13 -3.28 1.22
N THR A 56 7.27 -2.71 1.65
CA THR A 56 8.48 -3.50 1.89
C THR A 56 8.29 -4.36 3.13
N GLY A 57 9.21 -5.33 3.35
CA GLY A 57 9.17 -6.17 4.55
C GLY A 57 9.24 -5.36 5.83
N THR A 58 10.08 -4.32 5.86
CA THR A 58 10.21 -3.46 7.04
C THR A 58 8.95 -2.63 7.29
N MET A 59 8.29 -2.16 6.25
CA MET A 59 7.01 -1.47 6.38
C MET A 59 5.95 -2.39 6.97
N LYS A 60 5.88 -3.64 6.51
CA LYS A 60 4.94 -4.63 7.04
C LYS A 60 5.19 -4.91 8.51
N ASN A 61 6.47 -5.07 8.90
CA ASN A 61 6.83 -5.31 10.29
C ASN A 61 6.42 -4.13 11.17
N TRP A 62 6.66 -2.92 10.71
CA TRP A 62 6.26 -1.72 11.44
C TRP A 62 4.73 -1.63 11.59
N MET A 63 3.99 -2.01 10.57
CA MET A 63 2.52 -2.02 10.64
C MET A 63 2.00 -3.00 11.69
N LYS A 64 2.67 -4.15 11.83
CA LYS A 64 2.30 -5.14 12.84
C LYS A 64 2.70 -4.72 14.24
N ASP A 65 3.81 -4.00 14.39
CA ASP A 65 4.39 -3.65 15.68
C ASP A 65 5.12 -2.31 15.54
N HIS A 66 4.48 -1.25 15.99
CA HIS A 66 5.01 0.12 15.87
C HIS A 66 6.27 0.36 16.71
N SER A 67 6.65 -0.60 17.60
CA SER A 67 7.92 -0.52 18.31
C SER A 67 9.12 -0.84 17.41
N LYS A 68 8.89 -1.50 16.28
CA LYS A 68 9.92 -1.74 15.28
C LYS A 68 10.27 -0.44 14.58
N LYS A 69 11.57 -0.24 14.32
CA LYS A 69 12.00 1.00 13.69
C LYS A 69 11.91 0.92 12.19
N LEU A 70 11.46 2.01 11.58
CA LEU A 70 11.62 2.24 10.15
C LEU A 70 12.78 3.22 9.95
N GLN A 71 13.64 2.94 8.97
CA GLN A 71 14.63 3.90 8.55
C GLN A 71 13.94 5.19 8.10
N PRO A 72 14.51 6.37 8.38
CA PRO A 72 13.85 7.64 8.03
C PRO A 72 13.44 7.72 6.57
N LYS A 73 14.28 7.25 5.64
CA LYS A 73 13.97 7.25 4.21
C LYS A 73 12.77 6.36 3.91
N THR A 74 12.71 5.16 4.47
CA THR A 74 11.62 4.22 4.26
C THR A 74 10.31 4.75 4.84
N ARG A 75 10.38 5.35 6.03
CA ARG A 75 9.20 5.96 6.66
C ARG A 75 8.66 7.08 5.79
N SER A 76 9.54 7.92 5.28
CA SER A 76 9.17 9.05 4.43
C SER A 76 8.50 8.56 3.15
N GLN A 77 9.05 7.54 2.50
CA GLN A 77 8.46 6.95 1.30
C GLN A 77 7.07 6.38 1.58
N PHE A 78 6.91 5.67 2.69
CA PHE A 78 5.62 5.08 3.06
C PHE A 78 4.58 6.17 3.33
N TYR A 79 4.97 7.20 4.08
CA TYR A 79 4.10 8.32 4.37
C TYR A 79 3.66 9.03 3.09
N VAL A 80 4.60 9.29 2.18
CA VAL A 80 4.29 9.92 0.90
C VAL A 80 3.29 9.06 0.13
N ALA A 81 3.52 7.75 0.06
CA ALA A 81 2.62 6.85 -0.67
C ALA A 81 1.20 6.89 -0.11
N ILE A 82 1.06 6.83 1.23
CA ILE A 82 -0.25 6.86 1.87
C ILE A 82 -0.99 8.16 1.58
N THR A 83 -0.27 9.28 1.48
CA THR A 83 -0.88 10.59 1.30
C THR A 83 -1.15 10.96 -0.17
N ARG A 84 -0.87 10.05 -1.12
CA ARG A 84 -1.11 10.34 -2.55
C ARG A 84 -2.55 10.12 -3.00
N ALA A 85 -3.37 9.46 -2.19
CA ALA A 85 -4.74 9.12 -2.57
C ALA A 85 -5.75 10.14 -2.06
N ARG A 86 -6.70 10.52 -2.92
CA ARG A 86 -7.82 11.37 -2.53
C ARG A 86 -8.89 10.60 -1.78
N TYR A 87 -9.16 9.36 -2.20
CA TYR A 87 -10.31 8.60 -1.69
C TYR A 87 -9.90 7.37 -0.91
N SER A 88 -9.04 6.51 -1.44
CA SER A 88 -8.73 5.29 -0.73
C SER A 88 -7.30 4.81 -0.97
N VAL A 89 -6.78 4.13 0.04
CA VAL A 89 -5.47 3.49 0.02
C VAL A 89 -5.65 2.02 0.30
N GLY A 90 -5.21 1.16 -0.62
CA GLY A 90 -5.08 -0.27 -0.38
C GLY A 90 -3.64 -0.59 -0.07
N ILE A 91 -3.39 -1.50 0.84
CA ILE A 91 -2.05 -1.95 1.20
C ILE A 91 -2.02 -3.46 1.09
N VAL A 92 -1.15 -3.98 0.23
CA VAL A 92 -1.01 -5.43 0.07
C VAL A 92 -0.40 -6.01 1.34
N PHE A 93 -1.15 -6.86 2.01
CA PHE A 93 -0.76 -7.38 3.32
C PHE A 93 -1.45 -8.72 3.54
N ASP A 94 -0.68 -9.73 3.88
CA ASP A 94 -1.21 -11.06 4.14
C ASP A 94 -1.77 -11.11 5.57
N TYR A 95 -2.99 -10.63 5.73
CA TYR A 95 -3.64 -10.57 7.04
C TYR A 95 -4.45 -11.82 7.33
N ASP A 96 -4.69 -12.07 8.62
CA ASP A 96 -5.56 -13.13 9.09
C ASP A 96 -6.66 -12.54 9.98
N GLU A 97 -7.47 -13.40 10.59
CA GLU A 97 -8.58 -12.97 11.45
C GLU A 97 -8.11 -12.19 12.67
N LYS A 98 -6.88 -12.45 13.11
CA LYS A 98 -6.32 -11.81 14.31
C LYS A 98 -5.66 -10.48 13.99
N THR A 99 -5.38 -10.21 12.73
CA THR A 99 -4.76 -8.94 12.33
C THR A 99 -5.73 -7.81 12.61
N ASN A 100 -5.27 -6.83 13.39
CA ASN A 100 -6.07 -5.65 13.72
C ASN A 100 -5.15 -4.44 13.79
N ILE A 101 -5.33 -3.53 12.85
CA ILE A 101 -4.55 -2.30 12.78
C ILE A 101 -5.54 -1.15 12.88
N GLU A 102 -5.33 -0.26 13.87
CA GLU A 102 -6.22 0.85 14.11
C GLU A 102 -6.35 1.75 12.88
N GLY A 103 -7.59 2.07 12.51
CA GLY A 103 -7.87 2.94 11.38
C GLY A 103 -7.80 2.26 10.03
N VAL A 104 -7.57 0.93 9.99
CA VAL A 104 -7.42 0.19 8.74
C VAL A 104 -8.45 -0.93 8.68
N GLU A 105 -9.16 -1.01 7.56
CA GLU A 105 -10.15 -2.06 7.32
C GLU A 105 -9.57 -3.18 6.46
N LYS A 106 -10.28 -4.27 6.36
CA LYS A 106 -9.90 -5.41 5.53
C LYS A 106 -10.78 -5.45 4.28
N TYR A 107 -10.15 -5.53 3.13
CA TYR A 107 -10.88 -5.72 1.87
C TYR A 107 -11.35 -7.17 1.79
N GLN A 108 -12.62 -7.36 1.54
CA GLN A 108 -13.21 -8.69 1.42
C GLN A 108 -14.10 -8.81 0.19
#